data_e2e57ad0a882f81c897bd5fa3830acba
#
_entry.id   e2e57ad0a882f81c897bd5fa3830acba
#
_cell.length_a   1.000
_cell.length_b   1.000
_cell.length_c   1.000
_cell.angle_alpha   90.00
_cell.angle_beta   90.00
_cell.angle_gamma   90.00
#
_symmetry.space_group_name_H-M   'P 1'
#
loop_
_entity.id
_entity.type
_entity.pdbx_description
1 polymer ?
#
loop_
_entity_poly.entity_id
_entity_poly.type
_entity_poly.pdbx_seq_one_letter_code
_entity_poly.pdbx_strand_id
1 'polypeptide(L)'
;MNSFPHFKTALLALCCIHFGWHPFELEGQTLRINECMAANSNGLLDEDGDTSDWIEIWNYGSSPVSLAGLYLSDDPQLPDLWPLPSIRLDGNEHLIVFASGKDRRSPEHALHCNFELDRKGEFLSLNQFIEGEWMELSAFNPFPPQKQDVSYGYVGNAGSMKTAYFLIPSPGTRNRGESVSGFVTDTRFSMDRGYYEAPFDLV
;
A
#
# COMPACT_ATOMS: atom_id res chain seq x y z
N MET A 1 5.75 -22.99 81.35
CA MET A 1 4.40 -23.05 80.75
C MET A 1 4.31 -21.89 79.74
N ASN A 2 4.56 -22.21 78.49
CA ASN A 2 4.64 -21.21 77.43
C ASN A 2 3.32 -21.16 76.69
N SER A 3 2.68 -20.00 76.71
CA SER A 3 1.47 -19.73 75.94
C SER A 3 1.87 -19.15 74.53
N PHE A 4 1.43 -19.77 73.47
CA PHE A 4 1.59 -19.28 72.10
C PHE A 4 0.47 -18.31 71.74
N PRO A 5 0.74 -17.21 71.04
CA PRO A 5 -0.29 -16.31 70.59
C PRO A 5 -0.92 -16.80 69.26
N HIS A 6 -2.25 -16.69 69.22
CA HIS A 6 -3.07 -17.00 68.03
C HIS A 6 -2.81 -16.02 66.91
N PHE A 7 -2.35 -16.53 65.77
CA PHE A 7 -2.33 -15.78 64.49
C PHE A 7 -3.74 -15.71 63.92
N LYS A 8 -4.26 -14.50 63.81
CA LYS A 8 -5.49 -14.22 63.05
C LYS A 8 -5.09 -14.16 61.58
N THR A 9 -5.58 -15.13 60.82
CA THR A 9 -5.47 -15.14 59.35
C THR A 9 -6.40 -14.07 58.77
N ALA A 10 -5.84 -12.97 58.26
CA ALA A 10 -6.59 -11.99 57.53
C ALA A 10 -6.78 -12.53 56.10
N LEU A 11 -8.05 -12.77 55.74
CA LEU A 11 -8.45 -13.14 54.38
C LEU A 11 -8.41 -11.88 53.51
N LEU A 12 -7.31 -11.75 52.71
CA LEU A 12 -7.26 -10.73 51.66
C LEU A 12 -8.20 -11.15 50.52
N ALA A 13 -9.35 -10.45 50.42
CA ALA A 13 -10.20 -10.55 49.26
C ALA A 13 -9.45 -9.93 48.06
N LEU A 14 -8.95 -10.80 47.18
CA LEU A 14 -8.36 -10.40 45.92
C LEU A 14 -9.49 -9.90 45.00
N CYS A 15 -9.65 -8.59 44.93
CA CYS A 15 -10.56 -7.94 43.98
C CYS A 15 -9.97 -8.11 42.59
N CYS A 16 -10.36 -9.18 41.90
CA CYS A 16 -10.03 -9.35 40.47
C CYS A 16 -10.77 -8.28 39.66
N ILE A 17 -10.14 -7.15 39.47
CA ILE A 17 -10.56 -6.19 38.44
C ILE A 17 -10.32 -6.88 37.11
N HIS A 18 -11.37 -7.42 36.50
CA HIS A 18 -11.36 -7.82 35.10
C HIS A 18 -11.25 -6.55 34.27
N PHE A 19 -10.03 -6.11 34.01
CA PHE A 19 -9.77 -5.29 32.84
C PHE A 19 -10.09 -6.19 31.64
N GLY A 20 -11.24 -5.97 31.05
CA GLY A 20 -11.55 -6.53 29.74
C GLY A 20 -10.46 -6.09 28.76
N TRP A 21 -9.58 -7.01 28.41
CA TRP A 21 -8.73 -6.85 27.25
C TRP A 21 -9.67 -6.82 26.05
N HIS A 22 -10.14 -5.62 25.68
CA HIS A 22 -10.55 -5.40 24.33
C HIS A 22 -9.23 -5.38 23.54
N PRO A 23 -9.02 -6.29 22.58
CA PRO A 23 -7.92 -6.12 21.66
C PRO A 23 -8.14 -4.75 21.01
N PHE A 24 -7.20 -3.85 21.21
CA PHE A 24 -7.16 -2.57 20.51
C PHE A 24 -6.90 -2.96 19.04
N GLU A 25 -7.97 -3.14 18.27
CA GLU A 25 -7.84 -3.26 16.83
C GLU A 25 -7.33 -1.89 16.37
N LEU A 26 -6.07 -1.86 15.98
CA LEU A 26 -5.46 -0.66 15.41
C LEU A 26 -6.26 -0.31 14.15
N GLU A 27 -6.92 0.85 14.19
CA GLU A 27 -7.56 1.39 12.99
C GLU A 27 -6.49 1.47 11.89
N GLY A 28 -6.80 0.94 10.72
CA GLY A 28 -5.85 0.91 9.60
C GLY A 28 -5.19 -0.44 9.33
N GLN A 29 -5.28 -1.45 10.23
CA GLN A 29 -4.72 -2.79 9.97
C GLN A 29 -5.32 -3.51 8.77
N THR A 30 -6.46 -3.04 8.26
CA THR A 30 -7.14 -3.59 7.07
C THR A 30 -6.94 -2.73 5.82
N LEU A 31 -6.03 -1.77 5.86
CA LEU A 31 -5.68 -0.92 4.73
C LEU A 31 -4.38 -1.39 4.07
N ARG A 32 -4.32 -1.28 2.76
CA ARG A 32 -3.06 -1.42 2.02
C ARG A 32 -3.06 -0.60 0.74
N ILE A 33 -1.88 -0.28 0.26
CA ILE A 33 -1.68 0.10 -1.13
C ILE A 33 -1.95 -1.15 -1.96
N ASN A 34 -3.00 -1.14 -2.78
CA ASN A 34 -3.45 -2.31 -3.53
C ASN A 34 -2.85 -2.36 -4.93
N GLU A 35 -2.79 -1.22 -5.59
CA GLU A 35 -2.32 -1.06 -6.97
C GLU A 35 -1.72 0.33 -7.15
N CYS A 36 -0.74 0.47 -8.03
CA CYS A 36 -0.22 1.76 -8.45
C CYS A 36 0.12 1.76 -9.94
N MET A 37 0.06 2.93 -10.55
CA MET A 37 0.46 3.15 -11.93
C MET A 37 1.36 4.39 -12.01
N ALA A 38 2.61 4.16 -12.39
CA ALA A 38 3.66 5.18 -12.51
C ALA A 38 4.01 5.50 -13.98
N ALA A 39 3.12 5.19 -14.92
CA ALA A 39 3.28 5.49 -16.34
C ALA A 39 1.91 5.56 -17.04
N ASN A 40 0.97 6.31 -16.48
CA ASN A 40 -0.36 6.49 -17.03
C ASN A 40 -0.32 7.44 -18.23
N SER A 41 -0.77 6.99 -19.38
CA SER A 41 -0.79 7.82 -20.60
C SER A 41 -2.14 7.77 -21.35
N ASN A 42 -2.87 6.65 -21.24
CA ASN A 42 -4.17 6.48 -21.91
C ASN A 42 -5.20 5.83 -20.96
N GLY A 43 -4.89 5.74 -19.66
CA GLY A 43 -5.74 5.10 -18.68
C GLY A 43 -6.69 6.08 -18.00
N LEU A 44 -6.74 6.01 -16.65
CA LEU A 44 -7.59 6.83 -15.82
C LEU A 44 -7.25 8.32 -15.96
N LEU A 45 -8.25 9.15 -16.23
CA LEU A 45 -8.12 10.62 -16.22
C LEU A 45 -8.48 11.17 -14.84
N ASP A 46 -7.79 12.21 -14.40
CA ASP A 46 -8.20 13.00 -13.26
C ASP A 46 -9.31 14.01 -13.64
N GLU A 47 -9.78 14.82 -12.68
CA GLU A 47 -10.85 15.79 -12.92
C GLU A 47 -10.47 16.96 -13.83
N ASP A 48 -9.17 17.19 -14.03
CA ASP A 48 -8.65 18.18 -14.96
C ASP A 48 -8.54 17.63 -16.40
N GLY A 49 -8.73 16.31 -16.57
CA GLY A 49 -8.57 15.60 -17.83
C GLY A 49 -7.12 15.17 -18.11
N ASP A 50 -6.27 15.22 -17.10
CA ASP A 50 -4.89 14.78 -17.22
C ASP A 50 -4.76 13.27 -16.94
N THR A 51 -3.81 12.61 -17.61
CA THR A 51 -3.43 11.21 -17.35
C THR A 51 -2.40 11.13 -16.22
N SER A 52 -2.78 11.62 -15.05
CA SER A 52 -1.91 11.57 -13.88
C SER A 52 -1.66 10.13 -13.40
N ASP A 53 -0.46 9.85 -12.92
CA ASP A 53 -0.17 8.59 -12.22
C ASP A 53 -1.09 8.45 -10.99
N TRP A 54 -1.28 7.24 -10.50
CA TRP A 54 -2.20 7.03 -9.39
C TRP A 54 -1.81 5.89 -8.47
N ILE A 55 -2.32 5.97 -7.25
CA ILE A 55 -2.16 5.02 -6.15
C ILE A 55 -3.55 4.60 -5.72
N GLU A 56 -3.79 3.31 -5.55
CA GLU A 56 -5.03 2.79 -5.00
C GLU A 56 -4.80 2.28 -3.59
N ILE A 57 -5.60 2.77 -2.65
CA ILE A 57 -5.71 2.27 -1.27
C ILE A 57 -6.96 1.39 -1.19
N TRP A 58 -6.83 0.21 -0.62
CA TRP A 58 -7.95 -0.71 -0.40
C TRP A 58 -8.16 -1.00 1.08
N ASN A 59 -9.38 -0.79 1.56
CA ASN A 59 -9.82 -1.36 2.82
C ASN A 59 -10.28 -2.80 2.59
N TYR A 60 -9.41 -3.77 2.83
CA TYR A 60 -9.72 -5.18 2.65
C TYR A 60 -10.51 -5.80 3.82
N GLY A 61 -10.80 -5.02 4.87
CA GLY A 61 -11.66 -5.40 5.99
C GLY A 61 -13.15 -5.29 5.63
N SER A 62 -13.98 -5.74 6.53
CA SER A 62 -15.45 -5.63 6.42
C SER A 62 -16.02 -4.40 7.10
N SER A 63 -15.24 -3.73 7.94
CA SER A 63 -15.64 -2.54 8.70
C SER A 63 -15.04 -1.29 8.08
N PRO A 64 -15.73 -0.14 8.17
CA PRO A 64 -15.17 1.12 7.72
C PRO A 64 -13.98 1.56 8.57
N VAL A 65 -12.99 2.18 7.93
CA VAL A 65 -11.77 2.71 8.55
C VAL A 65 -11.65 4.21 8.27
N SER A 66 -11.20 4.97 9.26
CA SER A 66 -10.85 6.39 9.09
C SER A 66 -9.46 6.52 8.48
N LEU A 67 -9.31 7.41 7.48
CA LEU A 67 -8.01 7.72 6.91
C LEU A 67 -7.31 8.91 7.61
N ALA A 68 -7.95 9.51 8.61
CA ALA A 68 -7.35 10.57 9.41
C ALA A 68 -6.11 10.07 10.14
N GLY A 69 -5.00 10.81 10.03
CA GLY A 69 -3.72 10.44 10.65
C GLY A 69 -2.94 9.37 9.91
N LEU A 70 -3.36 9.06 8.67
CA LEU A 70 -2.58 8.26 7.74
C LEU A 70 -1.86 9.14 6.73
N TYR A 71 -0.77 8.63 6.19
CA TYR A 71 0.13 9.38 5.31
C TYR A 71 0.60 8.49 4.16
N LEU A 72 0.66 9.07 2.95
CA LEU A 72 1.38 8.47 1.82
C LEU A 72 2.77 9.08 1.69
N SER A 73 3.73 8.26 1.29
CA SER A 73 5.09 8.72 1.02
C SER A 73 5.78 7.88 -0.05
N ASP A 74 6.55 8.55 -0.90
CA ASP A 74 7.52 7.98 -1.84
C ASP A 74 8.96 8.05 -1.31
N ASP A 75 9.18 8.62 -0.11
CA ASP A 75 10.48 8.72 0.55
C ASP A 75 10.49 7.95 1.88
N PRO A 76 11.33 6.90 2.03
CA PRO A 76 11.40 6.13 3.28
C PRO A 76 11.92 6.94 4.48
N GLN A 77 12.49 8.14 4.26
CA GLN A 77 12.96 9.02 5.33
C GLN A 77 11.90 10.04 5.77
N LEU A 78 10.83 10.19 5.01
CA LEU A 78 9.75 11.15 5.25
C LEU A 78 8.38 10.43 5.32
N PRO A 79 8.12 9.62 6.35
CA PRO A 79 6.88 8.84 6.44
C PRO A 79 5.60 9.69 6.50
N ASP A 80 5.70 10.97 6.79
CA ASP A 80 4.62 11.96 6.90
C ASP A 80 4.49 12.89 5.68
N LEU A 81 5.04 12.50 4.54
CA LEU A 81 5.18 13.38 3.37
C LEU A 81 3.84 13.96 2.88
N TRP A 82 2.80 13.14 2.83
CA TRP A 82 1.48 13.59 2.41
C TRP A 82 0.36 13.03 3.29
N PRO A 83 -0.27 13.87 4.14
CA PRO A 83 -1.36 13.45 5.00
C PRO A 83 -2.64 13.22 4.20
N LEU A 84 -3.27 12.05 4.41
CA LEU A 84 -4.59 11.77 3.89
C LEU A 84 -5.64 12.63 4.60
N PRO A 85 -6.69 13.09 3.88
CA PRO A 85 -7.79 13.81 4.51
C PRO A 85 -8.62 12.90 5.41
N SER A 86 -9.43 13.52 6.29
CA SER A 86 -10.33 12.79 7.19
C SER A 86 -11.52 12.23 6.40
N ILE A 87 -11.29 11.15 5.67
CA ILE A 87 -12.28 10.39 4.92
C ILE A 87 -12.52 9.07 5.65
N ARG A 88 -13.74 8.54 5.56
CA ARG A 88 -14.10 7.20 5.99
C ARG A 88 -14.18 6.30 4.76
N LEU A 89 -13.36 5.28 4.72
CA LEU A 89 -13.33 4.27 3.65
C LEU A 89 -14.11 3.04 4.12
N ASP A 90 -15.21 2.71 3.47
CA ASP A 90 -16.07 1.59 3.84
C ASP A 90 -15.37 0.23 3.65
N GLY A 91 -15.92 -0.81 4.26
CA GLY A 91 -15.37 -2.16 4.11
C GLY A 91 -15.41 -2.62 2.65
N ASN A 92 -14.29 -3.16 2.16
CA ASN A 92 -14.03 -3.54 0.77
C ASN A 92 -14.00 -2.38 -0.25
N GLU A 93 -14.00 -1.15 0.21
CA GLU A 93 -13.92 0.03 -0.66
C GLU A 93 -12.47 0.32 -1.09
N HIS A 94 -12.35 0.93 -2.28
CA HIS A 94 -11.10 1.37 -2.88
C HIS A 94 -11.10 2.89 -3.02
N LEU A 95 -9.96 3.52 -2.74
CA LEU A 95 -9.74 4.95 -2.89
C LEU A 95 -8.59 5.19 -3.86
N ILE A 96 -8.83 6.00 -4.89
CA ILE A 96 -7.78 6.46 -5.79
C ILE A 96 -7.22 7.79 -5.29
N VAL A 97 -5.90 7.88 -5.25
CA VAL A 97 -5.13 9.10 -5.03
C VAL A 97 -4.24 9.32 -6.25
N PHE A 98 -4.41 10.43 -6.94
CA PHE A 98 -3.55 10.77 -8.07
C PHE A 98 -2.17 11.25 -7.57
N ALA A 99 -1.11 10.67 -8.10
CA ALA A 99 0.27 11.05 -7.84
C ALA A 99 0.71 12.07 -8.89
N SER A 100 0.30 13.32 -8.73
CA SER A 100 0.41 14.38 -9.73
C SER A 100 1.12 15.63 -9.25
N GLY A 101 1.58 15.66 -8.00
CA GLY A 101 2.19 16.85 -7.39
C GLY A 101 1.22 18.01 -7.11
N LYS A 102 -0.07 17.89 -7.44
CA LYS A 102 -1.04 19.00 -7.32
C LYS A 102 -1.45 19.33 -5.88
N ASP A 103 -1.17 18.46 -4.89
CA ASP A 103 -1.48 18.60 -3.45
C ASP A 103 -2.94 19.02 -3.17
N ARG A 104 -3.90 18.25 -3.68
CA ARG A 104 -5.33 18.48 -3.44
C ARG A 104 -5.87 17.47 -2.44
N ARG A 105 -6.36 17.94 -1.30
CA ARG A 105 -6.80 17.10 -0.17
C ARG A 105 -8.27 17.27 0.21
N SER A 106 -9.06 17.98 -0.59
CA SER A 106 -10.50 18.13 -0.33
C SER A 106 -11.23 16.82 -0.57
N PRO A 107 -11.96 16.27 0.42
CA PRO A 107 -12.68 15.00 0.26
C PRO A 107 -13.86 15.07 -0.72
N GLU A 108 -14.24 16.27 -1.17
CA GLU A 108 -15.32 16.50 -2.14
C GLU A 108 -14.84 16.40 -3.59
N HIS A 109 -13.52 16.26 -3.80
CA HIS A 109 -12.86 16.21 -5.10
C HIS A 109 -11.91 15.03 -5.18
N ALA A 110 -11.38 14.77 -6.36
CA ALA A 110 -10.30 13.80 -6.50
C ALA A 110 -9.09 14.20 -5.65
N LEU A 111 -8.47 13.21 -5.02
CA LEU A 111 -7.29 13.44 -4.18
C LEU A 111 -6.03 13.42 -5.03
N HIS A 112 -5.13 14.38 -4.80
CA HIS A 112 -3.85 14.45 -5.46
C HIS A 112 -2.75 14.63 -4.42
N CYS A 113 -1.80 13.70 -4.35
CA CYS A 113 -0.67 13.88 -3.46
C CYS A 113 0.31 14.94 -4.00
N ASN A 114 1.28 15.32 -3.17
CA ASN A 114 2.27 16.36 -3.47
C ASN A 114 3.54 15.83 -4.15
N PHE A 115 3.52 14.57 -4.57
CA PHE A 115 4.60 13.90 -5.29
C PHE A 115 4.07 13.19 -6.55
N GLU A 116 4.97 12.78 -7.43
CA GLU A 116 4.72 12.00 -8.64
C GLU A 116 5.45 10.66 -8.52
N LEU A 117 5.02 9.62 -9.23
CA LEU A 117 5.69 8.33 -9.20
C LEU A 117 6.77 8.21 -10.29
N ASP A 118 7.95 7.67 -9.94
CA ASP A 118 8.98 7.37 -10.96
C ASP A 118 8.69 6.01 -11.62
N ARG A 119 8.40 6.04 -12.92
CA ARG A 119 8.21 4.82 -13.74
C ARG A 119 9.38 3.82 -13.70
N LYS A 120 10.56 4.25 -13.24
CA LYS A 120 11.72 3.37 -13.08
C LYS A 120 11.63 2.50 -11.82
N GLY A 121 10.62 2.72 -11.02
CA GLY A 121 10.40 2.04 -9.75
C GLY A 121 11.03 2.78 -8.58
N GLU A 122 10.28 2.85 -7.49
CA GLU A 122 10.70 3.53 -6.28
C GLU A 122 9.97 2.99 -5.04
N PHE A 123 10.29 3.53 -3.89
CA PHE A 123 9.59 3.29 -2.65
C PHE A 123 8.20 3.94 -2.67
N LEU A 124 7.20 3.27 -2.09
CA LEU A 124 5.87 3.84 -1.89
C LEU A 124 5.26 3.22 -0.64
N SER A 125 4.84 4.03 0.32
CA SER A 125 4.28 3.54 1.59
C SER A 125 3.02 4.27 2.02
N LEU A 126 2.21 3.54 2.81
CA LEU A 126 1.10 4.04 3.61
C LEU A 126 1.50 3.90 5.09
N ASN A 127 1.54 5.00 5.81
CA ASN A 127 2.08 5.09 7.15
C ASN A 127 1.05 5.64 8.15
N GLN A 128 1.25 5.32 9.42
CA GLN A 128 0.49 5.86 10.54
C GLN A 128 1.45 6.22 11.68
N PHE A 129 1.16 7.33 12.40
CA PHE A 129 1.89 7.67 13.62
C PHE A 129 1.08 7.24 14.83
N ILE A 130 1.63 6.30 15.63
CA ILE A 130 0.95 5.71 16.79
C ILE A 130 1.91 5.72 17.97
N GLU A 131 1.46 6.23 19.12
CA GLU A 131 2.20 6.20 20.39
C GLU A 131 3.64 6.76 20.31
N GLY A 132 3.88 7.72 19.42
CA GLY A 132 5.19 8.34 19.24
C GLY A 132 6.09 7.67 18.21
N GLU A 133 5.62 6.61 17.55
CA GLU A 133 6.37 5.83 16.57
C GLU A 133 5.66 5.80 15.20
N TRP A 134 6.46 5.74 14.13
CA TRP A 134 5.94 5.52 12.78
C TRP A 134 5.72 4.03 12.53
N MET A 135 4.53 3.71 12.06
CA MET A 135 4.16 2.36 11.63
C MET A 135 3.87 2.37 10.12
N GLU A 136 4.60 1.54 9.38
CA GLU A 136 4.30 1.26 7.98
C GLU A 136 3.17 0.23 7.92
N LEU A 137 2.00 0.63 7.43
CA LEU A 137 0.85 -0.25 7.26
C LEU A 137 0.97 -1.10 6.00
N SER A 138 1.53 -0.52 4.94
CA SER A 138 1.71 -1.17 3.64
C SER A 138 2.79 -0.45 2.85
N ALA A 139 3.63 -1.20 2.13
CA ALA A 139 4.59 -0.60 1.22
C ALA A 139 4.87 -1.46 -0.01
N PHE A 140 5.25 -0.81 -1.10
CA PHE A 140 6.08 -1.36 -2.17
C PHE A 140 7.51 -0.85 -1.96
N ASN A 141 8.48 -1.75 -1.75
CA ASN A 141 9.84 -1.36 -1.39
C ASN A 141 10.92 -2.12 -2.17
N PRO A 142 11.26 -1.66 -3.38
CA PRO A 142 10.52 -0.75 -4.23
C PRO A 142 9.43 -1.46 -5.05
N PHE A 143 8.47 -0.71 -5.63
CA PHE A 143 7.78 -1.24 -6.79
C PHE A 143 8.74 -1.25 -7.98
N PRO A 144 8.64 -2.25 -8.87
CA PRO A 144 9.59 -2.38 -9.97
C PRO A 144 9.28 -1.42 -11.13
N PRO A 145 10.21 -1.23 -12.10
CA PRO A 145 9.96 -0.41 -13.28
C PRO A 145 8.67 -0.78 -14.00
N GLN A 146 7.85 0.21 -14.33
CA GLN A 146 6.56 0.02 -14.99
C GLN A 146 6.63 0.34 -16.49
N LYS A 147 5.84 -0.38 -17.28
CA LYS A 147 5.56 -0.05 -18.67
C LYS A 147 4.36 0.89 -18.76
N GLN A 148 4.29 1.63 -19.85
CA GLN A 148 3.18 2.53 -20.13
C GLN A 148 1.83 1.78 -20.04
N ASP A 149 0.88 2.36 -19.32
CA ASP A 149 -0.48 1.87 -19.12
C ASP A 149 -0.58 0.47 -18.48
N VAL A 150 0.47 0.04 -17.78
CA VAL A 150 0.52 -1.22 -17.03
C VAL A 150 0.73 -0.90 -15.57
N SER A 151 -0.19 -1.30 -14.72
CA SER A 151 -0.10 -1.09 -13.28
C SER A 151 0.66 -2.21 -12.57
N TYR A 152 0.98 -1.99 -11.31
CA TYR A 152 1.61 -2.96 -10.43
C TYR A 152 0.84 -3.03 -9.11
N GLY A 153 0.58 -4.22 -8.62
CA GLY A 153 -0.21 -4.37 -7.39
C GLY A 153 -0.31 -5.80 -6.89
N TYR A 154 -1.11 -6.00 -5.86
CA TYR A 154 -1.31 -7.30 -5.25
C TYR A 154 -2.28 -8.17 -6.05
N VAL A 155 -1.96 -9.46 -6.17
CA VAL A 155 -2.79 -10.46 -6.86
C VAL A 155 -3.66 -11.20 -5.84
N GLY A 156 -4.95 -11.29 -6.13
CA GLY A 156 -5.85 -12.19 -5.38
C GLY A 156 -6.51 -11.56 -4.16
N ASN A 157 -6.54 -12.31 -3.04
CA ASN A 157 -7.27 -11.92 -1.82
C ASN A 157 -6.41 -11.06 -0.88
N ALA A 158 -7.04 -10.47 0.13
CA ALA A 158 -6.41 -9.65 1.16
C ALA A 158 -5.16 -10.28 1.81
N GLY A 159 -5.18 -11.59 2.04
CA GLY A 159 -4.03 -12.31 2.61
C GLY A 159 -2.92 -12.66 1.60
N SER A 160 -3.08 -12.31 0.32
CA SER A 160 -2.03 -12.54 -0.67
C SER A 160 -0.96 -11.45 -0.59
N MET A 161 0.29 -11.86 -0.48
CA MET A 161 1.46 -10.98 -0.56
C MET A 161 2.13 -11.04 -1.94
N LYS A 162 1.53 -11.74 -2.91
CA LYS A 162 2.05 -11.77 -4.26
C LYS A 162 1.68 -10.49 -4.99
N THR A 163 2.66 -9.91 -5.65
CA THR A 163 2.50 -8.77 -6.55
C THR A 163 2.74 -9.17 -7.99
N ALA A 164 2.13 -8.43 -8.91
CA ALA A 164 2.29 -8.64 -10.34
C ALA A 164 1.98 -7.36 -11.11
N TYR A 165 2.30 -7.37 -12.39
CA TYR A 165 1.87 -6.35 -13.32
C TYR A 165 0.51 -6.73 -13.92
N PHE A 166 -0.37 -5.75 -14.03
CA PHE A 166 -1.69 -5.90 -14.64
C PHE A 166 -1.68 -5.19 -16.00
N LEU A 167 -1.82 -5.98 -17.07
CA LEU A 167 -1.87 -5.45 -18.44
C LEU A 167 -3.17 -4.66 -18.70
N ILE A 168 -4.18 -4.92 -17.89
CA ILE A 168 -5.44 -4.17 -17.83
C ILE A 168 -5.61 -3.74 -16.37
N PRO A 169 -5.26 -2.49 -16.06
CA PRO A 169 -5.44 -1.92 -14.71
C PRO A 169 -6.90 -1.91 -14.28
N SER A 170 -7.13 -1.95 -12.96
CA SER A 170 -8.48 -2.05 -12.41
C SER A 170 -8.77 -1.00 -11.32
N PRO A 171 -8.52 0.31 -11.58
CA PRO A 171 -8.68 1.35 -10.58
C PRO A 171 -10.12 1.40 -10.03
N GLY A 172 -10.25 1.53 -8.71
CA GLY A 172 -11.53 1.57 -8.01
C GLY A 172 -12.18 0.21 -7.81
N THR A 173 -11.52 -0.88 -8.20
CA THR A 173 -12.03 -2.23 -8.03
C THR A 173 -10.93 -3.21 -7.68
N ARG A 174 -11.34 -4.39 -7.20
CA ARG A 174 -10.39 -5.46 -6.89
C ARG A 174 -9.58 -5.88 -8.12
N ASN A 175 -8.26 -6.02 -7.94
CA ASN A 175 -7.34 -6.49 -8.97
C ASN A 175 -7.75 -7.86 -9.52
N ARG A 176 -8.13 -7.90 -10.80
CA ARG A 176 -8.61 -9.08 -11.53
C ARG A 176 -8.03 -9.05 -12.94
N GLY A 177 -7.97 -10.24 -13.54
CA GLY A 177 -7.56 -10.39 -14.93
C GLY A 177 -6.16 -10.96 -15.08
N GLU A 178 -5.65 -10.86 -16.32
CA GLU A 178 -4.32 -11.36 -16.65
C GLU A 178 -3.24 -10.52 -15.98
N SER A 179 -2.39 -11.19 -15.23
CA SER A 179 -1.25 -10.59 -14.58
C SER A 179 0.03 -11.35 -14.95
N VAL A 180 1.13 -10.63 -15.05
CA VAL A 180 2.44 -11.19 -15.35
C VAL A 180 3.43 -10.85 -14.23
N SER A 181 4.32 -11.77 -13.90
CA SER A 181 5.32 -11.56 -12.86
C SER A 181 6.46 -10.62 -13.27
N GLY A 182 6.59 -10.33 -14.56
CA GLY A 182 7.61 -9.46 -15.10
C GLY A 182 7.60 -9.47 -16.62
N PHE A 183 8.48 -8.66 -17.19
CA PHE A 183 8.69 -8.58 -18.63
C PHE A 183 10.07 -9.09 -18.96
N VAL A 184 10.18 -9.84 -20.06
CA VAL A 184 11.47 -10.20 -20.63
C VAL A 184 12.09 -8.93 -21.22
N THR A 185 13.40 -8.79 -21.04
CA THR A 185 14.16 -7.77 -21.75
C THR A 185 14.23 -8.12 -23.23
N ASP A 186 14.36 -7.11 -24.08
CA ASP A 186 14.55 -7.35 -25.52
C ASP A 186 15.70 -8.32 -25.75
N THR A 187 15.46 -9.33 -26.56
CA THR A 187 16.49 -10.29 -26.95
C THR A 187 17.57 -9.55 -27.74
N ARG A 188 18.75 -9.52 -27.17
CA ARG A 188 19.94 -9.02 -27.91
C ARG A 188 20.72 -10.23 -28.41
N PHE A 189 20.90 -10.28 -29.72
CA PHE A 189 21.77 -11.27 -30.28
C PHE A 189 23.22 -10.81 -30.13
N SER A 190 24.11 -11.75 -29.85
CA SER A 190 25.55 -11.48 -29.76
C SER A 190 26.18 -11.03 -31.08
N MET A 191 25.44 -11.21 -32.19
CA MET A 191 25.88 -10.85 -33.56
C MET A 191 24.86 -9.93 -34.22
N ASP A 192 25.32 -8.94 -34.92
CA ASP A 192 24.50 -8.03 -35.72
C ASP A 192 23.85 -8.73 -36.91
N ARG A 193 22.81 -8.10 -37.47
CA ARG A 193 22.15 -8.57 -38.69
C ARG A 193 23.14 -8.56 -39.86
N GLY A 194 23.32 -9.69 -40.55
CA GLY A 194 24.26 -9.76 -41.69
C GLY A 194 24.30 -11.15 -42.34
N TYR A 195 25.12 -11.26 -43.37
CA TYR A 195 25.52 -12.55 -43.98
C TYR A 195 26.89 -12.91 -43.40
N TYR A 196 27.02 -14.17 -42.97
CA TYR A 196 28.25 -14.67 -42.35
C TYR A 196 28.78 -15.86 -43.17
N GLU A 197 30.09 -15.86 -43.44
CA GLU A 197 30.75 -16.90 -44.21
C GLU A 197 31.04 -18.18 -43.42
N ALA A 198 30.98 -18.11 -42.09
CA ALA A 198 31.19 -19.22 -41.17
C ALA A 198 30.07 -19.38 -40.18
N PRO A 199 29.75 -20.61 -39.74
CA PRO A 199 28.80 -20.85 -38.63
C PRO A 199 29.29 -20.18 -37.35
N PHE A 200 28.37 -19.67 -36.55
CA PHE A 200 28.61 -19.09 -35.21
C PHE A 200 27.49 -19.48 -34.27
N ASP A 201 27.76 -19.49 -32.97
CA ASP A 201 26.77 -19.69 -31.94
C ASP A 201 26.15 -18.34 -31.54
N LEU A 202 24.83 -18.29 -31.45
CA LEU A 202 24.11 -17.17 -30.89
C LEU A 202 24.03 -17.36 -29.35
N VAL A 203 24.42 -16.34 -28.61
CA VAL A 203 24.35 -16.30 -27.15
C VAL A 203 23.44 -15.18 -26.71
#